data_4e1f10ddefafc9161f78a7ab9c03ae22
#
_entry.id   4e1f10ddefafc9161f78a7ab9c03ae22
#
_cell.length_a   1.000
_cell.length_b   1.000
_cell.length_c   1.000
_cell.angle_alpha   90.00
_cell.angle_beta   90.00
_cell.angle_gamma   90.00
#
_symmetry.space_group_name_H-M   'P 1'
#
loop_
_entity.id
_entity.type
_entity.pdbx_description
1 polymer ?
#
loop_
_entity_poly.entity_id
_entity_poly.type
_entity_poly.pdbx_seq_one_letter_code
_entity_poly.pdbx_strand_id
1 'polypeptide(L)'
;MKKILIYCVIAFSFWSCKSEIHTGATPKRGFYSDRPAKIWEESLVSGNGIMGAMVIGDPYQESIVLNHALLYLPIHSARKPVGQGKYLGKIQQMLLEDKYMEASQFVVDLANSEGYKGKHATDLFIPAFQFNLLGDTSTVKQYERSVDFTSGEVIVNWEDNNGVFTRKLFVSRPDNLVVLKFSSDEGASINTTLSLSKIIRHDVGRIKKFNLDDNFCIKKVESGTMDNGLYFKAWYERPWEFESRKSFKGYEGVVQVLRSDGKIEMDSDRLILRDATDVLIVARIEPSDNMEKSRVLEMSNALKSYDGTYDELLAVHKKIHKELFERVSIDLDASEEDRMKSSEELLKLGGSNPALVEKLFDAARYNVISATGINPPNLQGIWGATMTPPWSGDYTTNGNLPVVVSHYLQANTPELMLPLFDRLEAYMEDFKVNARELFNCQGIHVPSRFSSHGLNNHFDATWPMTFWLAGAAWYLSLIHISEPTRPI
;
A
#
# COMPACT_ATOMS: atom_id res chain seq x y z
N MET A 1 -53.54 -52.58 48.38
CA MET A 1 -53.17 -52.29 46.99
C MET A 1 -53.10 -50.76 46.82
N LYS A 2 -51.86 -50.17 46.89
CA LYS A 2 -51.64 -48.75 46.65
C LYS A 2 -51.05 -48.58 45.25
N LYS A 3 -51.76 -47.87 44.38
CA LYS A 3 -51.27 -47.52 43.05
C LYS A 3 -50.36 -46.31 43.18
N ILE A 4 -49.11 -46.50 42.76
CA ILE A 4 -48.16 -45.44 42.63
C ILE A 4 -48.24 -44.86 41.19
N LEU A 5 -48.61 -43.58 41.07
CA LEU A 5 -48.66 -42.85 39.81
C LEU A 5 -47.31 -42.20 39.59
N ILE A 6 -46.58 -42.65 38.57
CA ILE A 6 -45.31 -42.06 38.16
C ILE A 6 -45.63 -40.97 37.13
N TYR A 7 -45.34 -39.65 37.48
CA TYR A 7 -45.34 -38.55 36.54
C TYR A 7 -44.00 -38.49 35.89
N CYS A 8 -43.88 -38.84 34.60
CA CYS A 8 -42.73 -38.48 33.76
C CYS A 8 -42.84 -37.00 33.38
N VAL A 9 -42.03 -36.17 33.99
CA VAL A 9 -41.80 -34.81 33.53
C VAL A 9 -40.78 -34.89 32.41
N ILE A 10 -41.22 -34.74 31.15
CA ILE A 10 -40.33 -34.56 29.99
C ILE A 10 -39.89 -33.10 30.00
N ALA A 11 -38.69 -32.85 30.47
CA ALA A 11 -38.03 -31.55 30.32
C ALA A 11 -37.58 -31.43 28.86
N PHE A 12 -38.31 -30.67 28.05
CA PHE A 12 -37.83 -30.17 26.77
C PHE A 12 -36.75 -29.12 27.08
N SER A 13 -35.51 -29.52 27.08
CA SER A 13 -34.37 -28.57 26.95
C SER A 13 -34.42 -28.04 25.53
N PHE A 14 -34.91 -26.81 25.38
CA PHE A 14 -34.65 -26.00 24.20
C PHE A 14 -33.16 -25.73 24.15
N TRP A 15 -32.44 -26.59 23.48
CA TRP A 15 -31.08 -26.26 23.03
C TRP A 15 -31.30 -25.24 21.93
N SER A 16 -31.18 -23.96 22.30
CA SER A 16 -31.00 -22.89 21.32
C SER A 16 -29.71 -23.20 20.59
N CYS A 17 -29.85 -23.85 19.46
CA CYS A 17 -28.77 -23.90 18.48
C CYS A 17 -28.59 -22.45 18.03
N LYS A 18 -27.64 -21.70 18.68
CA LYS A 18 -27.06 -20.53 18.03
C LYS A 18 -26.46 -21.09 16.75
N SER A 19 -27.06 -20.81 15.63
CA SER A 19 -26.38 -20.95 14.35
C SER A 19 -25.18 -20.07 14.42
N GLU A 20 -24.02 -20.63 14.77
CA GLU A 20 -22.75 -20.00 14.44
C GLU A 20 -22.75 -19.93 12.92
N ILE A 21 -22.99 -18.74 12.39
CA ILE A 21 -22.76 -18.50 10.98
C ILE A 21 -21.22 -18.60 10.86
N HIS A 22 -20.76 -19.76 10.40
CA HIS A 22 -19.40 -19.90 9.90
C HIS A 22 -19.31 -19.10 8.60
N THR A 23 -19.27 -17.79 8.75
CA THR A 23 -19.01 -16.84 7.68
C THR A 23 -17.53 -16.92 7.33
N GLY A 24 -17.15 -17.90 6.53
CA GLY A 24 -15.78 -18.09 6.08
C GLY A 24 -14.84 -18.69 7.17
N ALA A 25 -14.08 -19.71 6.83
CA ALA A 25 -13.11 -20.25 7.78
C ALA A 25 -12.02 -19.20 8.07
N THR A 26 -11.77 -18.92 9.34
CA THR A 26 -10.61 -18.12 9.78
C THR A 26 -9.37 -18.62 9.05
N PRO A 27 -8.63 -17.74 8.36
CA PRO A 27 -7.49 -18.18 7.56
C PRO A 27 -6.40 -18.81 8.44
N LYS A 28 -5.94 -20.00 8.08
CA LYS A 28 -4.86 -20.70 8.80
C LYS A 28 -3.59 -19.84 8.92
N ARG A 29 -3.24 -19.16 7.83
CA ARG A 29 -2.12 -18.22 7.77
C ARG A 29 -2.68 -16.88 7.33
N GLY A 30 -3.02 -16.05 8.29
CA GLY A 30 -3.71 -14.81 8.02
C GLY A 30 -4.00 -14.02 9.29
N PHE A 31 -4.71 -12.96 9.09
CA PHE A 31 -5.16 -12.06 10.13
C PHE A 31 -6.69 -12.08 10.16
N TYR A 32 -7.27 -12.03 11.34
CA TYR A 32 -8.70 -11.78 11.47
C TYR A 32 -9.01 -10.85 12.65
N SER A 33 -10.12 -10.12 12.54
CA SER A 33 -10.60 -9.15 13.53
C SER A 33 -12.12 -9.17 13.56
N ASP A 34 -12.69 -9.00 14.74
CA ASP A 34 -14.14 -8.98 15.01
C ASP A 34 -14.74 -7.56 14.95
N ARG A 35 -14.00 -6.58 14.47
CA ARG A 35 -14.43 -5.18 14.37
C ARG A 35 -13.86 -4.49 13.12
N PRO A 36 -14.54 -3.46 12.58
CA PRO A 36 -14.00 -2.59 11.53
C PRO A 36 -12.76 -1.83 12.01
N ALA A 37 -11.93 -1.38 11.06
CA ALA A 37 -10.84 -0.46 11.35
C ALA A 37 -11.38 0.90 11.82
N LYS A 38 -10.75 1.46 12.84
CA LYS A 38 -11.06 2.81 13.33
C LYS A 38 -10.22 3.88 12.66
N ILE A 39 -9.02 3.51 12.29
CA ILE A 39 -8.04 4.36 11.60
C ILE A 39 -7.51 3.61 10.39
N TRP A 40 -6.95 4.32 9.42
CA TRP A 40 -6.48 3.72 8.18
C TRP A 40 -5.33 2.73 8.39
N GLU A 41 -4.52 2.90 9.44
CA GLU A 41 -3.42 2.00 9.81
C GLU A 41 -3.90 0.60 10.26
N GLU A 42 -5.17 0.50 10.67
CA GLU A 42 -5.81 -0.79 11.00
C GLU A 42 -6.44 -1.47 9.78
N SER A 43 -6.38 -0.87 8.58
CA SER A 43 -6.96 -1.44 7.36
C SER A 43 -6.33 -2.77 7.00
N LEU A 44 -7.13 -3.69 6.49
CA LEU A 44 -6.61 -4.88 5.82
C LEU A 44 -6.10 -4.51 4.43
N VAL A 45 -4.96 -5.09 4.04
CA VAL A 45 -4.27 -4.72 2.81
C VAL A 45 -4.18 -5.88 1.83
N SER A 46 -4.28 -5.58 0.55
CA SER A 46 -3.94 -6.47 -0.56
C SER A 46 -3.05 -5.73 -1.56
N GLY A 47 -2.19 -6.46 -2.28
CA GLY A 47 -1.27 -5.84 -3.23
C GLY A 47 -0.56 -6.83 -4.15
N ASN A 48 -0.10 -6.31 -5.28
CA ASN A 48 0.62 -7.09 -6.30
C ASN A 48 2.01 -6.50 -6.65
N GLY A 49 2.46 -5.50 -5.88
CA GLY A 49 3.71 -4.77 -6.13
C GLY A 49 3.59 -3.67 -7.18
N ILE A 50 2.42 -3.47 -7.77
CA ILE A 50 2.10 -2.36 -8.69
C ILE A 50 0.97 -1.54 -8.10
N MET A 51 -0.16 -2.17 -7.76
CA MET A 51 -1.29 -1.56 -7.07
C MET A 51 -1.44 -2.13 -5.67
N GLY A 52 -1.96 -1.31 -4.78
CA GLY A 52 -2.35 -1.66 -3.43
C GLY A 52 -3.78 -1.24 -3.13
N ALA A 53 -4.46 -2.01 -2.30
CA ALA A 53 -5.77 -1.70 -1.76
C ALA A 53 -5.74 -1.81 -0.24
N MET A 54 -6.42 -0.88 0.43
CA MET A 54 -6.58 -0.84 1.89
C MET A 54 -8.08 -0.84 2.19
N VAL A 55 -8.55 -1.83 2.94
CA VAL A 55 -9.97 -2.06 3.25
C VAL A 55 -10.22 -1.74 4.71
N ILE A 56 -11.07 -0.77 5.00
CA ILE A 56 -11.49 -0.40 6.35
C ILE A 56 -12.37 -1.50 6.95
N GLY A 57 -13.26 -2.05 6.15
CA GLY A 57 -14.17 -3.11 6.55
C GLY A 57 -15.45 -2.60 7.23
N ASP A 58 -15.84 -1.34 7.04
CA ASP A 58 -17.13 -0.86 7.56
C ASP A 58 -18.28 -1.46 6.75
N PRO A 59 -19.30 -2.09 7.39
CA PRO A 59 -20.43 -2.67 6.70
C PRO A 59 -21.18 -1.71 5.77
N TYR A 60 -21.38 -0.46 6.20
CA TYR A 60 -22.25 0.51 5.55
C TYR A 60 -21.56 1.71 4.95
N GLN A 61 -20.36 2.05 5.46
CA GLN A 61 -19.57 3.19 5.01
C GLN A 61 -18.15 2.74 4.65
N GLU A 62 -18.07 1.77 3.75
CA GLU A 62 -16.78 1.26 3.32
C GLU A 62 -16.02 2.30 2.53
N SER A 63 -14.73 2.38 2.81
CA SER A 63 -13.79 3.24 2.13
C SER A 63 -12.53 2.46 1.79
N ILE A 64 -12.43 2.02 0.55
CA ILE A 64 -11.26 1.31 0.03
C ILE A 64 -10.30 2.34 -0.54
N VAL A 65 -9.13 2.47 0.07
CA VAL A 65 -8.07 3.34 -0.44
C VAL A 65 -7.24 2.59 -1.47
N LEU A 66 -7.17 3.11 -2.69
CA LEU A 66 -6.39 2.54 -3.76
C LEU A 66 -5.07 3.28 -3.96
N ASN A 67 -4.01 2.52 -4.19
CA ASN A 67 -2.64 3.01 -4.34
C ASN A 67 -2.00 2.45 -5.61
N HIS A 68 -0.95 3.13 -6.07
CA HIS A 68 -0.10 2.63 -7.15
C HIS A 68 1.37 2.97 -6.86
N ALA A 69 2.28 2.04 -7.09
CA ALA A 69 3.70 2.13 -6.72
C ALA A 69 4.48 3.31 -7.35
N LEU A 70 3.95 3.92 -8.40
CA LEU A 70 4.57 5.04 -9.10
C LEU A 70 3.96 6.42 -8.78
N LEU A 71 3.00 6.51 -7.85
CA LEU A 71 2.38 7.77 -7.50
C LEU A 71 3.21 8.54 -6.48
N TYR A 72 4.20 9.26 -6.98
CA TYR A 72 4.98 10.23 -6.22
C TYR A 72 4.63 11.64 -6.66
N LEU A 73 4.19 12.45 -5.69
CA LEU A 73 3.85 13.84 -5.92
C LEU A 73 5.12 14.68 -5.93
N PRO A 74 5.47 15.30 -7.05
CA PRO A 74 6.70 16.09 -7.15
C PRO A 74 6.57 17.39 -6.37
N ILE A 75 7.30 17.49 -5.25
CA ILE A 75 7.29 18.69 -4.39
C ILE A 75 8.48 19.61 -4.62
N HIS A 76 9.53 19.13 -5.27
CA HIS A 76 10.72 19.88 -5.61
C HIS A 76 11.24 19.51 -7.00
N SER A 77 11.95 20.43 -7.63
CA SER A 77 12.62 20.12 -8.89
C SER A 77 13.77 19.13 -8.66
N ALA A 78 13.97 18.21 -9.60
CA ALA A 78 15.12 17.31 -9.61
C ALA A 78 16.40 18.07 -10.04
N ARG A 79 16.94 18.89 -9.13
CA ARG A 79 18.14 19.68 -9.37
C ARG A 79 19.40 18.90 -9.08
N LYS A 80 20.44 19.20 -9.84
CA LYS A 80 21.80 18.79 -9.55
C LYS A 80 22.19 19.23 -8.13
N PRO A 81 22.82 18.37 -7.31
CA PRO A 81 23.29 18.77 -5.98
C PRO A 81 24.25 19.96 -6.02
N VAL A 82 24.33 20.70 -4.93
CA VAL A 82 25.26 21.79 -4.76
C VAL A 82 26.72 21.33 -4.95
N GLY A 83 27.56 22.18 -5.56
CA GLY A 83 28.96 21.87 -5.85
C GLY A 83 29.88 21.82 -4.61
N GLN A 84 29.45 21.08 -3.59
CA GLN A 84 30.15 20.90 -2.31
C GLN A 84 31.57 20.34 -2.49
N GLY A 85 31.77 19.46 -3.48
CA GLY A 85 33.05 18.80 -3.73
C GLY A 85 34.24 19.75 -3.95
N LYS A 86 33.98 20.97 -4.43
CA LYS A 86 35.01 22.02 -4.56
C LYS A 86 35.60 22.49 -3.22
N TYR A 87 34.85 22.31 -2.16
CA TYR A 87 35.17 22.72 -0.79
C TYR A 87 35.47 21.55 0.13
N LEU A 88 35.64 20.34 -0.42
CA LEU A 88 35.80 19.11 0.36
C LEU A 88 36.92 19.22 1.38
N GLY A 89 38.10 19.72 0.99
CA GLY A 89 39.25 19.93 1.89
C GLY A 89 38.94 20.86 3.07
N LYS A 90 38.18 21.95 2.84
CA LYS A 90 37.71 22.84 3.92
C LYS A 90 36.75 22.13 4.85
N ILE A 91 35.80 21.38 4.31
CA ILE A 91 34.82 20.61 5.09
C ILE A 91 35.53 19.56 5.96
N GLN A 92 36.49 18.82 5.37
CA GLN A 92 37.28 17.82 6.08
C GLN A 92 38.11 18.47 7.21
N GLN A 93 38.74 19.62 6.96
CA GLN A 93 39.45 20.34 7.99
C GLN A 93 38.56 20.76 9.16
N MET A 94 37.33 21.26 8.88
CA MET A 94 36.35 21.58 9.92
C MET A 94 35.96 20.36 10.74
N LEU A 95 35.80 19.21 10.09
CA LEU A 95 35.44 17.95 10.78
C LEU A 95 36.62 17.46 11.64
N LEU A 96 37.88 17.60 11.19
CA LEU A 96 39.07 17.23 11.96
C LEU A 96 39.31 18.16 13.16
N GLU A 97 38.76 19.36 13.13
CA GLU A 97 38.78 20.33 14.22
C GLU A 97 37.55 20.22 15.14
N ASP A 98 36.76 19.13 15.06
CA ASP A 98 35.50 18.89 15.81
C ASP A 98 34.41 19.96 15.57
N LYS A 99 34.49 20.72 14.47
CA LYS A 99 33.52 21.75 14.08
C LYS A 99 32.38 21.17 13.24
N TYR A 100 31.69 20.17 13.77
CA TYR A 100 30.67 19.42 13.01
C TYR A 100 29.48 20.28 12.60
N MET A 101 28.98 21.13 13.50
CA MET A 101 27.84 22.00 13.22
C MET A 101 28.19 23.08 12.19
N GLU A 102 29.38 23.64 12.29
CA GLU A 102 29.87 24.64 11.34
C GLU A 102 30.07 24.03 9.96
N ALA A 103 30.58 22.78 9.87
CA ALA A 103 30.73 22.06 8.60
C ALA A 103 29.34 21.79 7.97
N SER A 104 28.37 21.38 8.76
CA SER A 104 26.99 21.17 8.30
C SER A 104 26.34 22.47 7.84
N GLN A 105 26.48 23.54 8.64
CA GLN A 105 25.96 24.86 8.29
C GLN A 105 26.60 25.43 7.03
N PHE A 106 27.93 25.27 6.87
CA PHE A 106 28.64 25.69 5.66
C PHE A 106 28.05 25.07 4.38
N VAL A 107 27.66 23.78 4.42
CA VAL A 107 27.03 23.11 3.26
C VAL A 107 25.63 23.67 3.00
N VAL A 108 24.86 23.98 4.04
CA VAL A 108 23.54 24.61 3.89
C VAL A 108 23.67 26.02 3.32
N ASP A 109 24.66 26.83 3.81
CA ASP A 109 24.90 28.17 3.31
C ASP A 109 25.33 28.15 1.84
N LEU A 110 26.16 27.18 1.45
CA LEU A 110 26.54 26.96 0.06
C LEU A 110 25.32 26.60 -0.79
N ALA A 111 24.47 25.70 -0.31
CA ALA A 111 23.22 25.33 -0.99
C ALA A 111 22.29 26.54 -1.18
N ASN A 112 22.14 27.36 -0.15
CA ASN A 112 21.34 28.59 -0.22
C ASN A 112 21.94 29.60 -1.23
N SER A 113 23.26 29.73 -1.31
CA SER A 113 23.94 30.61 -2.27
C SER A 113 23.73 30.18 -3.73
N GLU A 114 23.54 28.88 -3.97
CA GLU A 114 23.20 28.29 -5.26
C GLU A 114 21.68 28.27 -5.54
N GLY A 115 20.87 28.90 -4.69
CA GLY A 115 19.41 29.03 -4.85
C GLY A 115 18.58 27.85 -4.35
N TYR A 116 19.16 26.99 -3.49
CA TYR A 116 18.36 26.09 -2.68
C TYR A 116 17.73 26.87 -1.53
N LYS A 117 16.45 26.69 -1.29
CA LYS A 117 15.75 27.39 -0.21
C LYS A 117 15.24 26.37 0.80
N GLY A 118 15.85 26.36 1.97
CA GLY A 118 15.43 25.53 3.09
C GLY A 118 15.70 24.03 2.89
N LYS A 119 15.08 23.24 3.75
CA LYS A 119 15.18 21.78 3.73
C LYS A 119 14.37 21.20 2.58
N HIS A 120 15.03 20.52 1.66
CA HIS A 120 14.37 19.76 0.63
C HIS A 120 14.04 18.36 1.15
N ALA A 121 12.82 17.88 0.89
CA ALA A 121 12.40 16.52 1.14
C ALA A 121 12.33 15.74 -0.19
N THR A 122 12.28 14.43 -0.09
CA THR A 122 11.95 13.55 -1.22
C THR A 122 10.50 13.75 -1.63
N ASP A 123 10.16 13.46 -2.88
CA ASP A 123 8.79 13.50 -3.37
C ASP A 123 7.88 12.58 -2.53
N LEU A 124 6.63 12.97 -2.36
CA LEU A 124 5.69 12.29 -1.48
C LEU A 124 5.02 11.11 -2.19
N PHE A 125 5.10 9.92 -1.61
CA PHE A 125 4.25 8.81 -2.01
C PHE A 125 2.80 9.10 -1.59
N ILE A 126 1.88 9.11 -2.56
CA ILE A 126 0.48 9.47 -2.33
C ILE A 126 -0.47 8.34 -2.73
N PRO A 127 -1.63 8.22 -2.05
CA PRO A 127 -2.73 7.40 -2.52
C PRO A 127 -3.35 7.97 -3.79
N ALA A 128 -3.99 7.10 -4.57
CA ALA A 128 -4.70 7.54 -5.78
C ALA A 128 -6.05 8.16 -5.42
N PHE A 129 -6.97 7.37 -4.92
CA PHE A 129 -8.31 7.81 -4.54
C PHE A 129 -8.96 6.82 -3.54
N GLN A 130 -10.05 7.26 -2.94
CA GLN A 130 -10.96 6.41 -2.18
C GLN A 130 -12.09 5.91 -3.09
N PHE A 131 -12.33 4.61 -3.05
CA PHE A 131 -13.52 3.99 -3.58
C PHE A 131 -14.48 3.75 -2.41
N ASN A 132 -15.61 4.45 -2.43
CA ASN A 132 -16.60 4.43 -1.36
C ASN A 132 -17.80 3.58 -1.77
N LEU A 133 -18.27 2.76 -0.83
CA LEU A 133 -19.53 2.03 -0.91
C LEU A 133 -20.39 2.48 0.28
N LEU A 134 -21.47 3.20 0.00
CA LEU A 134 -22.37 3.77 1.00
C LEU A 134 -23.73 3.07 0.93
N GLY A 135 -24.02 2.23 1.91
CA GLY A 135 -25.29 1.54 2.08
C GLY A 135 -26.13 2.11 3.20
N ASP A 136 -27.37 1.65 3.28
CA ASP A 136 -28.29 1.98 4.37
C ASP A 136 -27.84 1.30 5.67
N THR A 137 -27.82 2.03 6.75
CA THR A 137 -27.39 1.51 8.05
C THR A 137 -28.41 0.60 8.67
N SER A 138 -27.95 -0.48 9.30
CA SER A 138 -28.74 -1.43 10.06
C SER A 138 -28.01 -1.82 11.34
N THR A 139 -28.62 -2.67 12.17
CA THR A 139 -27.98 -3.17 13.39
C THR A 139 -27.16 -4.41 13.07
N VAL A 140 -25.84 -4.31 13.15
CA VAL A 140 -24.93 -5.44 12.98
C VAL A 140 -25.08 -6.40 14.15
N LYS A 141 -25.32 -7.68 13.85
CA LYS A 141 -25.44 -8.79 14.81
C LYS A 141 -24.16 -9.58 14.93
N GLN A 142 -23.52 -9.83 13.78
CA GLN A 142 -22.24 -10.52 13.70
C GLN A 142 -21.33 -9.78 12.70
N TYR A 143 -20.05 -9.81 12.95
CA TYR A 143 -19.06 -9.16 12.10
C TYR A 143 -17.73 -9.87 12.18
N GLU A 144 -17.08 -10.02 11.04
CA GLU A 144 -15.70 -10.50 10.91
C GLU A 144 -15.04 -9.87 9.68
N ARG A 145 -13.78 -9.54 9.80
CA ARG A 145 -12.92 -9.24 8.65
C ARG A 145 -11.61 -9.99 8.75
N SER A 146 -11.10 -10.45 7.63
CA SER A 146 -9.87 -11.23 7.57
C SER A 146 -9.06 -10.95 6.31
N VAL A 147 -7.78 -11.30 6.35
CA VAL A 147 -6.92 -11.42 5.17
C VAL A 147 -6.22 -12.77 5.22
N ASP A 148 -6.37 -13.55 4.15
CA ASP A 148 -5.62 -14.79 3.94
C ASP A 148 -4.28 -14.45 3.26
N PHE A 149 -3.18 -14.61 3.99
CA PHE A 149 -1.83 -14.33 3.47
C PHE A 149 -1.42 -15.28 2.34
N THR A 150 -2.06 -16.44 2.25
CA THR A 150 -1.78 -17.41 1.18
C THR A 150 -2.36 -17.00 -0.16
N SER A 151 -3.49 -16.32 -0.15
CA SER A 151 -4.20 -15.86 -1.35
C SER A 151 -4.14 -14.35 -1.56
N GLY A 152 -3.78 -13.56 -0.55
CA GLY A 152 -3.89 -12.12 -0.59
C GLY A 152 -5.32 -11.59 -0.62
N GLU A 153 -6.31 -12.45 -0.34
CA GLU A 153 -7.72 -12.13 -0.33
C GLU A 153 -8.12 -11.50 1.00
N VAL A 154 -8.76 -10.34 0.95
CA VAL A 154 -9.41 -9.67 2.09
C VAL A 154 -10.89 -10.00 2.05
N ILE A 155 -11.46 -10.40 3.18
CA ILE A 155 -12.86 -10.75 3.33
C ILE A 155 -13.47 -9.94 4.47
N VAL A 156 -14.66 -9.40 4.26
CA VAL A 156 -15.48 -8.72 5.26
C VAL A 156 -16.86 -9.36 5.25
N ASN A 157 -17.24 -9.99 6.35
CA ASN A 157 -18.52 -10.65 6.54
C ASN A 157 -19.31 -9.96 7.64
N TRP A 158 -20.60 -9.76 7.44
CA TRP A 158 -21.48 -9.31 8.50
C TRP A 158 -22.90 -9.84 8.33
N GLU A 159 -23.59 -9.98 9.45
CA GLU A 159 -25.01 -10.18 9.52
C GLU A 159 -25.67 -8.98 10.17
N ASP A 160 -26.78 -8.54 9.60
CA ASP A 160 -27.64 -7.51 10.18
C ASP A 160 -29.13 -7.90 10.11
N ASN A 161 -30.05 -6.95 10.28
CA ASN A 161 -31.48 -7.24 10.20
C ASN A 161 -31.96 -7.51 8.76
N ASN A 162 -31.16 -7.19 7.75
CA ASN A 162 -31.52 -7.35 6.33
C ASN A 162 -30.96 -8.64 5.73
N GLY A 163 -30.03 -9.33 6.43
CA GLY A 163 -29.45 -10.60 5.99
C GLY A 163 -27.96 -10.72 6.24
N VAL A 164 -27.33 -11.64 5.52
CA VAL A 164 -25.89 -11.89 5.57
C VAL A 164 -25.22 -11.34 4.32
N PHE A 165 -24.12 -10.65 4.50
CA PHE A 165 -23.38 -9.97 3.44
C PHE A 165 -21.90 -10.32 3.48
N THR A 166 -21.29 -10.44 2.30
CA THR A 166 -19.87 -10.71 2.15
C THR A 166 -19.24 -9.77 1.11
N ARG A 167 -18.17 -9.07 1.47
CA ARG A 167 -17.28 -8.39 0.52
C ARG A 167 -15.94 -9.08 0.50
N LYS A 168 -15.45 -9.40 -0.70
CA LYS A 168 -14.15 -10.03 -0.93
C LYS A 168 -13.34 -9.15 -1.86
N LEU A 169 -12.06 -8.97 -1.56
CA LEU A 169 -11.17 -8.16 -2.40
C LEU A 169 -9.78 -8.79 -2.49
N PHE A 170 -9.19 -8.76 -3.66
CA PHE A 170 -7.76 -8.99 -3.86
C PHE A 170 -7.21 -8.10 -4.97
N VAL A 171 -5.87 -7.94 -5.00
CA VAL A 171 -5.17 -7.24 -6.09
C VAL A 171 -4.46 -8.28 -6.95
N SER A 172 -4.96 -8.50 -8.17
CA SER A 172 -4.46 -9.53 -9.07
C SER A 172 -3.04 -9.23 -9.55
N ARG A 173 -2.14 -10.22 -9.42
CA ARG A 173 -0.77 -10.12 -9.93
C ARG A 173 -0.71 -10.24 -11.45
N PRO A 174 -1.34 -11.24 -12.09
CA PRO A 174 -1.24 -11.40 -13.54
C PRO A 174 -1.99 -10.33 -14.32
N ASP A 175 -3.13 -9.86 -13.80
CA ASP A 175 -4.03 -8.96 -14.54
C ASP A 175 -3.79 -7.48 -14.21
N ASN A 176 -3.06 -7.21 -13.12
CA ASN A 176 -2.87 -5.86 -12.57
C ASN A 176 -4.20 -5.13 -12.34
N LEU A 177 -5.10 -5.78 -11.59
CA LEU A 177 -6.44 -5.31 -11.26
C LEU A 177 -6.69 -5.38 -9.76
N VAL A 178 -7.45 -4.43 -9.23
CA VAL A 178 -8.18 -4.62 -7.98
C VAL A 178 -9.49 -5.29 -8.33
N VAL A 179 -9.81 -6.42 -7.69
CA VAL A 179 -11.02 -7.21 -7.93
C VAL A 179 -11.82 -7.24 -6.64
N LEU A 180 -13.06 -6.79 -6.68
CA LEU A 180 -14.00 -6.77 -5.56
C LEU A 180 -15.26 -7.55 -5.93
N LYS A 181 -15.63 -8.49 -5.08
CA LYS A 181 -16.97 -9.13 -5.08
C LYS A 181 -17.76 -8.67 -3.87
N PHE A 182 -19.00 -8.29 -4.11
CA PHE A 182 -19.98 -8.03 -3.04
C PHE A 182 -21.18 -8.96 -3.25
N SER A 183 -21.48 -9.79 -2.27
CA SER A 183 -22.57 -10.77 -2.32
C SER A 183 -23.42 -10.76 -1.05
N SER A 184 -24.67 -11.19 -1.17
CA SER A 184 -25.59 -11.41 -0.07
C SER A 184 -26.24 -12.78 -0.15
N ASP A 185 -26.75 -13.29 0.98
CA ASP A 185 -27.49 -14.53 1.03
C ASP A 185 -28.89 -14.39 0.41
N GLU A 186 -29.54 -15.54 0.17
CA GLU A 186 -30.88 -15.60 -0.37
C GLU A 186 -31.87 -14.81 0.52
N GLY A 187 -32.62 -13.89 -0.09
CA GLY A 187 -33.57 -13.01 0.58
C GLY A 187 -32.99 -11.67 1.06
N ALA A 188 -31.68 -11.47 1.00
CA ALA A 188 -31.05 -10.17 1.27
C ALA A 188 -30.72 -9.44 -0.03
N SER A 189 -30.76 -8.11 -0.01
CA SER A 189 -30.48 -7.28 -1.19
C SER A 189 -29.39 -6.27 -0.90
N ILE A 190 -28.42 -6.18 -1.80
CA ILE A 190 -27.39 -5.16 -1.81
C ILE A 190 -27.97 -3.88 -2.40
N ASN A 191 -28.07 -2.85 -1.54
CA ASN A 191 -28.44 -1.49 -1.92
C ASN A 191 -27.28 -0.58 -1.50
N THR A 192 -26.53 -0.05 -2.46
CA THR A 192 -25.35 0.75 -2.16
C THR A 192 -25.07 1.80 -3.23
N THR A 193 -24.49 2.90 -2.81
CA THR A 193 -23.99 3.96 -3.71
C THR A 193 -22.49 3.86 -3.81
N LEU A 194 -21.98 3.76 -5.03
CA LEU A 194 -20.57 3.73 -5.35
C LEU A 194 -20.09 5.12 -5.79
N SER A 195 -18.97 5.58 -5.26
CA SER A 195 -18.37 6.86 -5.66
C SER A 195 -16.85 6.86 -5.52
N LEU A 196 -16.18 7.78 -6.22
CA LEU A 196 -14.75 8.02 -6.05
C LEU A 196 -14.52 9.38 -5.44
N SER A 197 -13.59 9.47 -4.50
CA SER A 197 -13.25 10.74 -3.86
C SER A 197 -11.75 10.90 -3.66
N LYS A 198 -11.31 12.16 -3.64
CA LYS A 198 -9.95 12.52 -3.23
C LYS A 198 -9.76 12.18 -1.75
N ILE A 199 -8.59 11.70 -1.40
CA ILE A 199 -8.21 11.50 -0.01
C ILE A 199 -7.87 12.86 0.61
N ILE A 200 -8.60 13.22 1.66
CA ILE A 200 -8.49 14.52 2.35
C ILE A 200 -7.71 14.37 3.68
N ARG A 201 -7.23 13.17 4.00
CA ARG A 201 -6.51 12.95 5.25
C ARG A 201 -5.09 13.47 5.15
N HIS A 202 -4.82 14.49 5.95
CA HIS A 202 -3.50 15.09 6.10
C HIS A 202 -3.06 15.00 7.56
N ASP A 203 -1.78 14.81 7.77
CA ASP A 203 -1.17 15.16 9.05
C ASP A 203 -1.12 16.69 9.16
N VAL A 204 -2.07 17.25 9.90
CA VAL A 204 -2.23 18.70 10.08
C VAL A 204 -0.94 19.35 10.63
N GLY A 205 -0.20 18.63 11.46
CA GLY A 205 1.09 19.10 11.97
C GLY A 205 2.14 19.26 10.86
N ARG A 206 2.14 18.35 9.86
CA ARG A 206 3.05 18.42 8.72
C ARG A 206 2.67 19.49 7.72
N ILE A 207 1.38 19.65 7.42
CA ILE A 207 0.89 20.73 6.56
C ILE A 207 1.38 22.08 7.11
N LYS A 208 1.18 22.33 8.40
CA LYS A 208 1.64 23.56 9.06
C LYS A 208 3.17 23.68 9.04
N LYS A 209 3.90 22.59 9.34
CA LYS A 209 5.37 22.60 9.38
C LYS A 209 6.01 22.94 8.04
N PHE A 210 5.43 22.50 6.93
CA PHE A 210 5.94 22.72 5.58
C PHE A 210 5.21 23.84 4.84
N ASN A 211 4.26 24.52 5.50
CA ASN A 211 3.43 25.57 4.91
C ASN A 211 2.76 25.13 3.60
N LEU A 212 2.23 23.89 3.60
CA LEU A 212 1.53 23.31 2.47
C LEU A 212 0.03 23.60 2.60
N ASP A 213 -0.63 23.82 1.48
CA ASP A 213 -2.10 23.81 1.44
C ASP A 213 -2.64 22.40 1.16
N ASP A 214 -3.96 22.21 1.29
CA ASP A 214 -4.61 20.91 1.11
C ASP A 214 -4.56 20.39 -0.35
N ASN A 215 -4.14 21.23 -1.29
CA ASN A 215 -4.09 20.93 -2.72
C ASN A 215 -2.69 21.07 -3.32
N PHE A 216 -1.66 21.24 -2.47
CA PHE A 216 -0.34 21.49 -2.99
C PHE A 216 0.09 20.41 -4.01
N CYS A 217 0.68 20.87 -5.11
CA CYS A 217 1.10 20.03 -6.23
C CYS A 217 -0.01 19.22 -6.94
N ILE A 218 -1.28 19.37 -6.58
CA ILE A 218 -2.41 18.84 -7.36
C ILE A 218 -3.20 20.01 -7.92
N LYS A 219 -3.06 20.23 -9.21
CA LYS A 219 -3.70 21.36 -9.92
C LYS A 219 -5.20 21.19 -10.07
N LYS A 220 -5.65 19.97 -10.36
CA LYS A 220 -7.03 19.64 -10.67
C LYS A 220 -7.35 18.21 -10.35
N VAL A 221 -8.56 17.96 -9.89
CA VAL A 221 -9.16 16.64 -9.77
C VAL A 221 -10.47 16.64 -10.55
N GLU A 222 -10.77 15.53 -11.21
CA GLU A 222 -12.01 15.31 -11.94
C GLU A 222 -12.46 13.86 -11.69
N SER A 223 -13.73 13.67 -11.36
CA SER A 223 -14.37 12.37 -11.23
C SER A 223 -15.77 12.40 -11.84
N GLY A 224 -16.28 11.25 -12.23
CA GLY A 224 -17.61 11.12 -12.82
C GLY A 224 -17.95 9.68 -13.16
N THR A 225 -19.12 9.52 -13.77
CA THR A 225 -19.64 8.22 -14.23
C THR A 225 -19.39 7.99 -15.72
N MET A 226 -19.31 6.73 -16.11
CA MET A 226 -19.25 6.28 -17.50
C MET A 226 -19.74 4.82 -17.58
N ASP A 227 -20.77 4.56 -18.34
CA ASP A 227 -21.24 3.22 -18.74
C ASP A 227 -21.01 2.11 -17.69
N ASN A 228 -21.75 2.17 -16.58
CA ASN A 228 -21.62 1.32 -15.39
C ASN A 228 -20.23 1.37 -14.71
N GLY A 229 -19.49 2.45 -14.89
CA GLY A 229 -18.20 2.68 -14.26
C GLY A 229 -18.07 4.08 -13.70
N LEU A 230 -17.01 4.24 -12.91
CA LEU A 230 -16.58 5.50 -12.32
C LEU A 230 -15.15 5.80 -12.81
N TYR A 231 -14.84 7.06 -13.01
CA TYR A 231 -13.47 7.47 -13.31
C TYR A 231 -12.98 8.56 -12.35
N PHE A 232 -11.67 8.61 -12.19
CA PHE A 232 -10.96 9.61 -11.40
C PHE A 232 -9.71 10.07 -12.15
N LYS A 233 -9.46 11.38 -12.18
CA LYS A 233 -8.26 11.97 -12.77
C LYS A 233 -7.68 13.01 -11.82
N ALA A 234 -6.36 13.01 -11.68
CA ALA A 234 -5.64 14.03 -10.93
C ALA A 234 -4.48 14.57 -11.76
N TRP A 235 -4.40 15.87 -11.89
CA TRP A 235 -3.32 16.58 -12.57
C TRP A 235 -2.35 17.12 -11.53
N TYR A 236 -1.07 16.82 -11.70
CA TYR A 236 -0.04 17.38 -10.85
C TYR A 236 0.26 18.82 -11.26
N GLU A 237 0.44 19.67 -10.28
CA GLU A 237 1.01 20.97 -10.48
C GLU A 237 2.52 20.90 -10.34
N ARG A 238 3.23 21.45 -11.33
CA ARG A 238 4.67 21.51 -11.33
C ARG A 238 5.09 22.97 -11.53
N PRO A 239 5.54 23.64 -10.48
CA PRO A 239 6.06 24.98 -10.60
C PRO A 239 7.47 25.02 -11.24
N TRP A 240 8.04 23.86 -11.61
CA TRP A 240 9.38 23.70 -12.22
C TRP A 240 9.35 22.64 -13.31
N GLU A 241 10.21 22.80 -14.30
CA GLU A 241 10.49 21.78 -15.29
C GLU A 241 11.56 20.81 -14.80
N PHE A 242 11.37 19.52 -15.01
CA PHE A 242 12.37 18.50 -14.81
C PHE A 242 13.18 18.38 -16.12
N GLU A 243 14.33 19.00 -16.18
CA GLU A 243 15.11 19.18 -17.40
C GLU A 243 15.51 17.90 -18.15
N SER A 244 15.37 16.70 -17.59
CA SER A 244 15.88 15.50 -18.24
C SER A 244 15.13 14.19 -18.01
N ARG A 245 13.92 14.19 -17.42
CA ARG A 245 13.23 12.96 -17.06
C ARG A 245 11.77 12.94 -17.46
N LYS A 246 11.33 11.77 -17.94
CA LYS A 246 9.92 11.45 -17.99
C LYS A 246 9.39 11.43 -16.55
N SER A 247 8.60 12.40 -16.19
CA SER A 247 7.88 12.41 -14.94
C SER A 247 6.39 12.46 -15.23
N PHE A 248 5.60 11.72 -14.46
CA PHE A 248 4.17 11.74 -14.60
C PHE A 248 3.61 13.14 -14.36
N LYS A 249 2.63 13.52 -15.18
CA LYS A 249 1.90 14.79 -15.05
C LYS A 249 0.61 14.62 -14.24
N GLY A 250 0.33 13.40 -13.85
CA GLY A 250 -0.85 13.02 -13.11
C GLY A 250 -1.12 11.53 -13.19
N TYR A 251 -2.34 11.14 -12.91
CA TYR A 251 -2.81 9.79 -13.04
C TYR A 251 -4.31 9.74 -13.32
N GLU A 252 -4.75 8.61 -13.84
CA GLU A 252 -6.13 8.29 -14.07
C GLU A 252 -6.47 6.96 -13.43
N GLY A 253 -7.73 6.78 -13.02
CA GLY A 253 -8.24 5.52 -12.49
C GLY A 253 -9.65 5.26 -12.97
N VAL A 254 -9.99 3.98 -13.10
CA VAL A 254 -11.33 3.51 -13.47
C VAL A 254 -11.75 2.43 -12.50
N VAL A 255 -13.00 2.50 -12.05
CA VAL A 255 -13.70 1.46 -11.32
C VAL A 255 -14.89 1.05 -12.17
N GLN A 256 -14.97 -0.22 -12.54
CA GLN A 256 -15.98 -0.75 -13.47
C GLN A 256 -16.80 -1.85 -12.80
N VAL A 257 -18.12 -1.72 -12.79
CA VAL A 257 -19.01 -2.82 -12.45
C VAL A 257 -19.05 -3.75 -13.68
N LEU A 258 -18.47 -4.94 -13.56
CA LEU A 258 -18.47 -5.94 -14.62
C LEU A 258 -19.76 -6.71 -14.68
N ARG A 259 -20.30 -7.07 -13.51
CA ARG A 259 -21.53 -7.84 -13.37
C ARG A 259 -22.32 -7.35 -12.18
N SER A 260 -23.62 -7.34 -12.32
CA SER A 260 -24.61 -7.16 -11.26
C SER A 260 -25.91 -7.81 -11.72
N ASP A 261 -26.54 -8.56 -10.84
CA ASP A 261 -27.89 -9.10 -11.05
C ASP A 261 -28.99 -8.09 -10.69
N GLY A 262 -28.63 -6.98 -10.01
CA GLY A 262 -29.51 -5.88 -9.68
C GLY A 262 -29.48 -4.75 -10.71
N LYS A 263 -30.18 -3.65 -10.39
CA LYS A 263 -30.23 -2.43 -11.21
C LYS A 263 -29.05 -1.53 -10.92
N ILE A 264 -28.52 -0.90 -11.97
CA ILE A 264 -27.47 0.13 -11.88
C ILE A 264 -28.03 1.44 -12.44
N GLU A 265 -28.06 2.47 -11.63
CA GLU A 265 -28.44 3.83 -12.02
C GLU A 265 -27.21 4.73 -11.94
N MET A 266 -27.02 5.58 -12.95
CA MET A 266 -25.95 6.60 -12.97
C MET A 266 -26.52 7.94 -12.52
N ASP A 267 -25.88 8.55 -11.52
CA ASP A 267 -26.24 9.87 -11.01
C ASP A 267 -24.98 10.72 -10.88
N SER A 268 -24.77 11.61 -11.83
CA SER A 268 -23.67 12.58 -11.84
C SER A 268 -22.28 11.94 -11.66
N ASP A 269 -21.82 11.79 -10.44
CA ASP A 269 -20.51 11.24 -10.04
C ASP A 269 -20.63 9.93 -9.25
N ARG A 270 -21.82 9.27 -9.27
CA ARG A 270 -22.14 8.07 -8.48
C ARG A 270 -22.82 7.01 -9.31
N LEU A 271 -22.62 5.75 -8.93
CA LEU A 271 -23.46 4.63 -9.36
C LEU A 271 -24.31 4.15 -8.18
N ILE A 272 -25.59 3.99 -8.41
CA ILE A 272 -26.54 3.50 -7.42
C ILE A 272 -26.91 2.07 -7.80
N LEU A 273 -26.51 1.12 -6.97
CA LEU A 273 -26.88 -0.29 -7.08
C LEU A 273 -28.13 -0.57 -6.24
N ARG A 274 -29.11 -1.24 -6.83
CA ARG A 274 -30.33 -1.62 -6.14
C ARG A 274 -30.71 -3.07 -6.43
N ASP A 275 -31.23 -3.71 -5.40
CA ASP A 275 -31.79 -5.06 -5.46
C ASP A 275 -30.81 -6.09 -6.06
N ALA A 276 -29.50 -5.92 -5.83
CA ALA A 276 -28.50 -6.88 -6.24
C ALA A 276 -28.25 -7.93 -5.15
N THR A 277 -27.82 -9.13 -5.56
CA THR A 277 -27.33 -10.17 -4.66
C THR A 277 -25.89 -10.59 -4.96
N ASP A 278 -25.42 -10.35 -6.17
CA ASP A 278 -24.04 -10.63 -6.60
C ASP A 278 -23.52 -9.52 -7.51
N VAL A 279 -22.42 -8.88 -7.08
CA VAL A 279 -21.80 -7.76 -7.81
C VAL A 279 -20.31 -8.01 -7.93
N LEU A 280 -19.79 -7.95 -9.17
CA LEU A 280 -18.36 -8.02 -9.46
C LEU A 280 -17.87 -6.67 -9.98
N ILE A 281 -16.88 -6.11 -9.29
CA ILE A 281 -16.29 -4.80 -9.59
C ILE A 281 -14.78 -4.97 -9.79
N VAL A 282 -14.22 -4.29 -10.77
CA VAL A 282 -12.77 -4.22 -10.98
C VAL A 282 -12.29 -2.77 -11.03
N ALA A 283 -11.04 -2.54 -10.64
CA ALA A 283 -10.44 -1.22 -10.73
C ALA A 283 -9.02 -1.30 -11.27
N ARG A 284 -8.61 -0.21 -11.94
CA ARG A 284 -7.26 -0.02 -12.47
C ARG A 284 -6.83 1.43 -12.32
N ILE A 285 -5.53 1.65 -12.07
CA ILE A 285 -4.91 2.96 -11.97
C ILE A 285 -3.73 2.99 -12.93
N GLU A 286 -3.60 4.09 -13.68
CA GLU A 286 -2.50 4.33 -14.61
C GLU A 286 -1.90 5.72 -14.36
N PRO A 287 -0.62 5.81 -13.99
CA PRO A 287 0.11 7.07 -14.05
C PRO A 287 0.18 7.58 -15.49
N SER A 288 0.11 8.91 -15.68
CA SER A 288 0.09 9.53 -17.01
C SER A 288 1.19 10.59 -17.16
N ASP A 289 1.95 10.51 -18.23
CA ASP A 289 2.91 11.54 -18.67
C ASP A 289 2.27 12.60 -19.58
N ASN A 290 1.04 12.35 -20.03
CA ASN A 290 0.26 13.26 -20.87
C ASN A 290 -1.23 13.26 -20.47
N MET A 291 -1.60 14.19 -19.59
CA MET A 291 -2.98 14.34 -19.10
C MET A 291 -3.92 15.05 -20.10
N GLU A 292 -3.43 15.55 -21.24
CA GLU A 292 -4.27 16.09 -22.32
C GLU A 292 -4.96 14.97 -23.11
N LYS A 293 -4.32 13.81 -23.17
CA LYS A 293 -4.86 12.60 -23.80
C LYS A 293 -5.32 11.62 -22.73
N SER A 294 -6.61 11.70 -22.37
CA SER A 294 -7.20 10.79 -21.39
C SER A 294 -7.26 9.34 -21.91
N ARG A 295 -6.89 8.40 -21.04
CA ARG A 295 -6.95 6.95 -21.26
C ARG A 295 -8.13 6.28 -20.56
N VAL A 296 -9.01 7.06 -19.92
CA VAL A 296 -10.15 6.55 -19.14
C VAL A 296 -11.03 5.63 -19.96
N LEU A 297 -11.37 6.02 -21.21
CA LEU A 297 -12.21 5.19 -22.07
C LEU A 297 -11.50 3.91 -22.52
N GLU A 298 -10.21 3.99 -22.82
CA GLU A 298 -9.37 2.82 -23.15
C GLU A 298 -9.33 1.83 -21.98
N MET A 299 -9.07 2.33 -20.76
CA MET A 299 -9.06 1.51 -19.54
C MET A 299 -10.43 0.87 -19.29
N SER A 300 -11.52 1.64 -19.39
CA SER A 300 -12.87 1.10 -19.19
C SER A 300 -13.19 -0.01 -20.18
N ASN A 301 -12.88 0.17 -21.47
CA ASN A 301 -13.08 -0.87 -22.48
C ASN A 301 -12.22 -2.11 -22.22
N ALA A 302 -10.98 -1.93 -21.79
CA ALA A 302 -10.11 -3.04 -21.40
C ALA A 302 -10.67 -3.79 -20.19
N LEU A 303 -11.18 -3.08 -19.18
CA LEU A 303 -11.80 -3.71 -18.01
C LEU A 303 -13.06 -4.50 -18.38
N LYS A 304 -13.91 -3.98 -19.25
CA LYS A 304 -15.12 -4.67 -19.70
C LYS A 304 -14.85 -5.93 -20.51
N SER A 305 -13.66 -6.10 -21.07
CA SER A 305 -13.29 -7.31 -21.81
C SER A 305 -12.99 -8.51 -20.89
N TYR A 306 -12.91 -8.31 -19.58
CA TYR A 306 -12.78 -9.43 -18.65
C TYR A 306 -14.11 -10.15 -18.47
N ASP A 307 -14.15 -11.42 -18.85
CA ASP A 307 -15.33 -12.30 -18.77
C ASP A 307 -15.27 -13.32 -17.63
N GLY A 308 -14.12 -13.46 -16.97
CA GLY A 308 -13.89 -14.37 -15.84
C GLY A 308 -14.73 -14.02 -14.60
N THR A 309 -15.08 -15.03 -13.84
CA THR A 309 -15.70 -14.90 -12.52
C THR A 309 -14.66 -14.43 -11.47
N TYR A 310 -15.13 -13.98 -10.31
CA TYR A 310 -14.25 -13.67 -9.18
C TYR A 310 -13.31 -14.83 -8.84
N ASP A 311 -13.86 -16.05 -8.76
CA ASP A 311 -13.10 -17.24 -8.37
C ASP A 311 -12.06 -17.66 -9.41
N GLU A 312 -12.35 -17.48 -10.69
CA GLU A 312 -11.37 -17.72 -11.78
C GLU A 312 -10.22 -16.72 -11.72
N LEU A 313 -10.50 -15.42 -11.55
CA LEU A 313 -9.47 -14.39 -11.38
C LEU A 313 -8.63 -14.65 -10.13
N LEU A 314 -9.28 -15.01 -9.01
CA LEU A 314 -8.59 -15.35 -7.77
C LEU A 314 -7.71 -16.60 -7.94
N ALA A 315 -8.16 -17.63 -8.62
CA ALA A 315 -7.41 -18.87 -8.82
C ALA A 315 -6.09 -18.62 -9.56
N VAL A 316 -6.10 -17.78 -10.60
CA VAL A 316 -4.88 -17.44 -11.35
C VAL A 316 -3.93 -16.60 -10.49
N HIS A 317 -4.43 -15.60 -9.77
CA HIS A 317 -3.66 -14.80 -8.82
C HIS A 317 -3.06 -15.67 -7.71
N LYS A 318 -3.89 -16.50 -7.08
CA LYS A 318 -3.51 -17.37 -5.97
C LYS A 318 -2.40 -18.33 -6.34
N LYS A 319 -2.40 -18.86 -7.56
CA LYS A 319 -1.33 -19.77 -8.03
C LYS A 319 0.05 -19.11 -7.94
N ILE A 320 0.18 -17.85 -8.30
CA ILE A 320 1.44 -17.10 -8.29
C ILE A 320 1.78 -16.64 -6.86
N HIS A 321 0.81 -16.05 -6.17
CA HIS A 321 1.03 -15.48 -4.84
C HIS A 321 1.34 -16.56 -3.80
N LYS A 322 0.55 -17.65 -3.81
CA LYS A 322 0.72 -18.80 -2.91
C LYS A 322 2.08 -19.46 -3.10
N GLU A 323 2.51 -19.63 -4.34
CA GLU A 323 3.79 -20.24 -4.66
C GLU A 323 4.95 -19.47 -3.99
N LEU A 324 4.96 -18.14 -4.06
CA LEU A 324 5.93 -17.29 -3.37
C LEU A 324 5.79 -17.38 -1.84
N PHE A 325 4.57 -17.34 -1.34
CA PHE A 325 4.32 -17.25 0.09
C PHE A 325 4.65 -18.57 0.83
N GLU A 326 4.31 -19.73 0.25
CA GLU A 326 4.48 -21.04 0.88
C GLU A 326 5.91 -21.60 0.84
N ARG A 327 6.85 -20.94 0.18
CA ARG A 327 8.25 -21.40 0.12
C ARG A 327 8.94 -21.47 1.48
N VAL A 328 8.47 -20.72 2.46
CA VAL A 328 8.97 -20.68 3.84
C VAL A 328 7.82 -20.54 4.81
N SER A 329 7.91 -21.28 5.91
CA SER A 329 7.03 -21.16 7.06
C SER A 329 7.80 -21.41 8.34
N ILE A 330 7.31 -20.89 9.45
CA ILE A 330 7.79 -21.26 10.78
C ILE A 330 6.65 -21.94 11.55
N ASP A 331 7.00 -22.91 12.36
CA ASP A 331 6.11 -23.57 13.32
C ASP A 331 6.82 -23.56 14.68
N LEU A 332 6.20 -22.95 15.66
CA LEU A 332 6.74 -22.81 17.02
C LEU A 332 5.90 -23.62 18.03
N ASP A 333 5.23 -24.65 17.55
CA ASP A 333 4.34 -25.52 18.35
C ASP A 333 3.22 -24.73 19.05
N ALA A 334 2.69 -23.68 18.40
CA ALA A 334 1.56 -22.95 18.92
C ALA A 334 0.31 -23.84 19.00
N SER A 335 -0.54 -23.63 20.02
CA SER A 335 -1.79 -24.36 20.10
C SER A 335 -2.77 -23.94 18.98
N GLU A 336 -3.58 -24.88 18.50
CA GLU A 336 -4.62 -24.54 17.51
C GLU A 336 -5.64 -23.52 18.07
N GLU A 337 -5.91 -23.59 19.39
CA GLU A 337 -6.75 -22.58 20.06
C GLU A 337 -6.18 -21.18 19.90
N ASP A 338 -4.85 -20.99 20.13
CA ASP A 338 -4.22 -19.68 19.98
C ASP A 338 -4.14 -19.23 18.52
N ARG A 339 -3.87 -20.14 17.57
CA ARG A 339 -3.88 -19.82 16.13
C ARG A 339 -5.21 -19.30 15.64
N MET A 340 -6.32 -19.73 16.26
CA MET A 340 -7.68 -19.34 15.91
C MET A 340 -8.15 -18.04 16.60
N LYS A 341 -7.36 -17.46 17.51
CA LYS A 341 -7.69 -16.20 18.18
C LYS A 341 -7.60 -15.02 17.22
N SER A 342 -8.43 -14.01 17.46
CA SER A 342 -8.35 -12.73 16.77
C SER A 342 -6.99 -12.08 17.02
N SER A 343 -6.59 -11.19 16.13
CA SER A 343 -5.32 -10.48 16.28
C SER A 343 -5.31 -9.60 17.53
N GLU A 344 -6.47 -9.04 17.90
CA GLU A 344 -6.65 -8.28 19.13
C GLU A 344 -6.43 -9.15 20.38
N GLU A 345 -6.92 -10.39 20.37
CA GLU A 345 -6.71 -11.34 21.48
C GLU A 345 -5.26 -11.78 21.57
N LEU A 346 -4.62 -12.11 20.45
CA LEU A 346 -3.22 -12.50 20.41
C LEU A 346 -2.30 -11.39 20.91
N LEU A 347 -2.56 -10.14 20.55
CA LEU A 347 -1.80 -8.99 21.03
C LEU A 347 -1.88 -8.83 22.55
N LYS A 348 -3.03 -9.17 23.16
CA LYS A 348 -3.19 -9.15 24.64
C LYS A 348 -2.36 -10.24 25.34
N LEU A 349 -2.12 -11.38 24.67
CA LEU A 349 -1.28 -12.45 25.21
C LEU A 349 0.22 -12.08 25.24
N GLY A 350 0.62 -11.09 24.45
CA GLY A 350 1.97 -10.54 24.43
C GLY A 350 2.98 -11.30 23.55
N GLY A 351 4.13 -10.70 23.38
CA GLY A 351 5.15 -11.10 22.37
C GLY A 351 5.84 -12.45 22.62
N SER A 352 5.61 -13.13 23.74
CA SER A 352 6.12 -14.48 24.00
C SER A 352 5.18 -15.60 23.55
N ASN A 353 3.96 -15.26 23.07
CA ASN A 353 3.02 -16.26 22.57
C ASN A 353 3.47 -16.79 21.20
N PRO A 354 3.69 -18.12 21.01
CA PRO A 354 4.15 -18.68 19.75
C PRO A 354 3.25 -18.36 18.56
N ALA A 355 1.92 -18.41 18.71
CA ALA A 355 0.99 -18.11 17.63
C ALA A 355 1.09 -16.65 17.15
N LEU A 356 1.34 -15.70 18.08
CA LEU A 356 1.57 -14.32 17.69
C LEU A 356 2.87 -14.16 16.89
N VAL A 357 3.94 -14.86 17.29
CA VAL A 357 5.24 -14.81 16.56
C VAL A 357 5.10 -15.43 15.17
N GLU A 358 4.43 -16.59 15.04
CA GLU A 358 4.12 -17.21 13.75
C GLU A 358 3.34 -16.26 12.85
N LYS A 359 2.30 -15.62 13.40
CA LYS A 359 1.44 -14.67 12.67
C LYS A 359 2.21 -13.41 12.23
N LEU A 360 3.11 -12.89 13.07
CA LEU A 360 3.96 -11.74 12.72
C LEU A 360 4.96 -12.08 11.62
N PHE A 361 5.55 -13.27 11.65
CA PHE A 361 6.43 -13.75 10.57
C PHE A 361 5.67 -13.83 9.24
N ASP A 362 4.49 -14.45 9.26
CA ASP A 362 3.65 -14.59 8.07
C ASP A 362 3.18 -13.24 7.54
N ALA A 363 2.77 -12.32 8.43
CA ALA A 363 2.37 -10.96 8.05
C ALA A 363 3.51 -10.16 7.41
N ALA A 364 4.72 -10.25 7.99
CA ALA A 364 5.89 -9.59 7.42
C ALA A 364 6.20 -10.13 6.01
N ARG A 365 6.18 -11.46 5.85
CA ARG A 365 6.38 -12.13 4.55
C ARG A 365 5.31 -11.74 3.53
N TYR A 366 4.05 -11.77 3.93
CA TYR A 366 2.92 -11.34 3.10
C TYR A 366 3.08 -9.90 2.61
N ASN A 367 3.41 -8.98 3.53
CA ASN A 367 3.54 -7.57 3.21
C ASN A 367 4.65 -7.32 2.19
N VAL A 368 5.83 -7.93 2.34
CA VAL A 368 6.93 -7.71 1.38
C VAL A 368 6.65 -8.35 0.02
N ILE A 369 6.05 -9.53 -0.03
CA ILE A 369 5.61 -10.16 -1.29
C ILE A 369 4.58 -9.27 -1.98
N SER A 370 3.56 -8.79 -1.26
CA SER A 370 2.48 -7.98 -1.81
C SER A 370 2.92 -6.57 -2.22
N ALA A 371 3.96 -6.02 -1.59
CA ALA A 371 4.46 -4.67 -1.86
C ALA A 371 5.60 -4.63 -2.90
N THR A 372 6.17 -5.78 -3.29
CA THR A 372 7.28 -5.86 -4.25
C THR A 372 6.78 -6.25 -5.64
N GLY A 373 7.11 -5.45 -6.65
CA GLY A 373 6.75 -5.70 -8.05
C GLY A 373 7.58 -4.87 -9.00
N ILE A 374 7.08 -3.75 -9.51
CA ILE A 374 7.86 -2.85 -10.38
C ILE A 374 8.91 -2.03 -9.62
N ASN A 375 8.78 -1.97 -8.30
CA ASN A 375 9.69 -1.33 -7.37
C ASN A 375 9.90 -2.22 -6.14
N PRO A 376 10.97 -2.02 -5.37
CA PRO A 376 11.02 -2.50 -4.00
C PRO A 376 9.96 -1.76 -3.16
N PRO A 377 9.58 -2.27 -1.98
CA PRO A 377 8.68 -1.55 -1.09
C PRO A 377 9.32 -0.24 -0.62
N ASN A 378 8.56 0.83 -0.61
CA ASN A 378 8.95 2.07 0.06
C ASN A 378 8.67 2.00 1.57
N LEU A 379 8.84 3.09 2.34
CA LEU A 379 8.57 3.11 3.79
C LEU A 379 7.12 2.76 4.15
N GLN A 380 6.19 2.86 3.22
CA GLN A 380 4.78 2.50 3.36
C GLN A 380 4.44 1.16 2.68
N GLY A 381 5.42 0.42 2.19
CA GLY A 381 5.18 -0.69 1.26
C GLY A 381 4.69 -0.16 -0.09
N ILE A 382 3.41 -0.35 -0.38
CA ILE A 382 2.66 0.30 -1.47
C ILE A 382 1.32 0.84 -0.97
N TRP A 383 1.14 0.97 0.34
CA TRP A 383 -0.12 1.37 0.95
C TRP A 383 0.04 2.69 1.72
N GLY A 384 -0.87 3.60 1.51
CA GLY A 384 -0.94 4.85 2.23
C GLY A 384 -2.31 5.48 2.07
N ALA A 385 -2.83 6.10 3.12
CA ALA A 385 -4.10 6.80 3.10
C ALA A 385 -3.96 8.27 3.53
N THR A 386 -2.80 8.84 3.30
CA THR A 386 -2.50 10.25 3.59
C THR A 386 -1.70 10.88 2.47
N MET A 387 -1.96 12.15 2.18
CA MET A 387 -1.21 12.95 1.22
C MET A 387 0.16 13.42 1.76
N THR A 388 0.40 13.24 3.07
CA THR A 388 1.64 13.64 3.75
C THR A 388 2.22 12.50 4.58
N PRO A 389 2.66 11.39 3.94
CA PRO A 389 3.13 10.22 4.66
C PRO A 389 4.37 10.51 5.50
N PRO A 390 4.57 9.79 6.61
CA PRO A 390 5.81 9.83 7.36
C PRO A 390 7.02 9.64 6.45
N TRP A 391 8.05 10.51 6.60
CA TRP A 391 9.28 10.45 5.81
C TRP A 391 9.05 10.42 4.28
N SER A 392 8.00 11.09 3.82
CA SER A 392 7.57 11.15 2.41
C SER A 392 7.15 9.79 1.81
N GLY A 393 7.14 8.70 2.57
CA GLY A 393 6.96 7.36 2.02
C GLY A 393 8.04 7.00 1.00
N ASP A 394 9.28 7.43 1.21
CA ASP A 394 10.38 7.29 0.25
C ASP A 394 11.15 5.96 0.40
N TYR A 395 12.21 5.83 -0.39
CA TYR A 395 13.19 4.76 -0.29
C TYR A 395 14.33 5.21 0.62
N THR A 396 14.26 4.85 1.91
CA THR A 396 15.28 5.20 2.91
C THR A 396 16.41 4.18 2.87
N THR A 397 17.55 4.58 2.32
CA THR A 397 18.68 3.71 1.97
C THR A 397 19.71 3.52 3.08
N ASN A 398 19.65 4.35 4.12
CA ASN A 398 20.59 4.28 5.25
C ASN A 398 20.12 3.35 6.39
N GLY A 399 19.18 2.45 6.12
CA GLY A 399 18.70 1.47 7.09
C GLY A 399 17.46 0.73 6.60
N ASN A 400 16.32 1.41 6.46
CA ASN A 400 15.03 0.79 6.25
C ASN A 400 14.96 -0.11 5.01
N LEU A 401 15.29 0.42 3.83
CA LEU A 401 15.21 -0.35 2.59
C LEU A 401 16.18 -1.54 2.56
N PRO A 402 17.49 -1.40 2.87
CA PRO A 402 18.39 -2.55 2.95
C PRO A 402 17.92 -3.63 3.93
N VAL A 403 17.38 -3.25 5.10
CA VAL A 403 16.87 -4.19 6.09
C VAL A 403 15.64 -4.92 5.58
N VAL A 404 14.68 -4.22 4.97
CA VAL A 404 13.47 -4.83 4.40
C VAL A 404 13.81 -5.89 3.34
N VAL A 405 14.76 -5.60 2.45
CA VAL A 405 15.10 -6.52 1.35
C VAL A 405 16.12 -7.59 1.73
N SER A 406 16.85 -7.44 2.84
CA SER A 406 17.94 -8.34 3.22
C SER A 406 17.50 -9.79 3.42
N HIS A 407 16.25 -10.02 3.79
CA HIS A 407 15.74 -11.36 4.05
C HIS A 407 15.21 -12.09 2.80
N TYR A 408 15.10 -11.43 1.64
CA TYR A 408 14.50 -12.04 0.43
C TYR A 408 15.20 -13.32 0.00
N LEU A 409 16.53 -13.35 0.08
CA LEU A 409 17.31 -14.53 -0.29
C LEU A 409 17.15 -15.65 0.73
N GLN A 410 17.25 -15.35 2.04
CA GLN A 410 17.05 -16.32 3.12
C GLN A 410 15.61 -16.84 3.16
N ALA A 411 14.66 -16.03 2.75
CA ALA A 411 13.24 -16.38 2.67
C ALA A 411 12.86 -17.03 1.33
N ASN A 412 13.84 -17.47 0.52
CA ASN A 412 13.65 -18.16 -0.76
C ASN A 412 12.77 -17.38 -1.76
N THR A 413 12.98 -16.05 -1.86
CA THR A 413 12.31 -15.18 -2.83
C THR A 413 13.33 -14.27 -3.55
N PRO A 414 14.38 -14.84 -4.20
CA PRO A 414 15.45 -14.06 -4.83
C PRO A 414 14.94 -13.12 -5.94
N GLU A 415 13.88 -13.50 -6.66
CA GLU A 415 13.28 -12.69 -7.70
C GLU A 415 12.75 -11.34 -7.20
N LEU A 416 12.40 -11.21 -5.91
CA LEU A 416 11.98 -9.96 -5.31
C LEU A 416 13.12 -8.96 -5.12
N MET A 417 14.39 -9.38 -5.33
CA MET A 417 15.55 -8.47 -5.36
C MET A 417 15.63 -7.68 -6.67
N LEU A 418 15.13 -8.22 -7.78
CA LEU A 418 15.27 -7.61 -9.09
C LEU A 418 14.72 -6.17 -9.16
N PRO A 419 13.52 -5.87 -8.64
CA PRO A 419 13.01 -4.50 -8.62
C PRO A 419 13.92 -3.49 -7.90
N LEU A 420 14.68 -3.94 -6.89
CA LEU A 420 15.66 -3.09 -6.24
C LEU A 420 16.83 -2.78 -7.18
N PHE A 421 17.37 -3.78 -7.85
CA PHE A 421 18.50 -3.59 -8.76
C PHE A 421 18.12 -2.74 -9.96
N ASP A 422 16.95 -3.00 -10.55
CA ASP A 422 16.40 -2.18 -11.65
C ASP A 422 16.23 -0.71 -11.24
N ARG A 423 15.76 -0.48 -10.00
CA ARG A 423 15.61 0.87 -9.46
C ARG A 423 16.95 1.58 -9.26
N LEU A 424 17.96 0.87 -8.75
CA LEU A 424 19.31 1.42 -8.57
C LEU A 424 19.96 1.73 -9.93
N GLU A 425 19.82 0.83 -10.91
CA GLU A 425 20.33 1.03 -12.26
C GLU A 425 19.67 2.23 -12.96
N ALA A 426 18.36 2.36 -12.82
CA ALA A 426 17.61 3.51 -13.39
C ALA A 426 18.10 4.87 -12.89
N TYR A 427 18.73 4.93 -11.71
CA TYR A 427 19.25 6.17 -11.11
C TYR A 427 20.78 6.25 -11.11
N MET A 428 21.46 5.38 -11.82
CA MET A 428 22.93 5.32 -11.84
C MET A 428 23.57 6.64 -12.25
N GLU A 429 23.00 7.34 -13.24
CA GLU A 429 23.53 8.64 -13.68
C GLU A 429 23.39 9.72 -12.59
N ASP A 430 22.29 9.69 -11.82
CA ASP A 430 22.10 10.58 -10.67
C ASP A 430 23.15 10.32 -9.59
N PHE A 431 23.41 9.04 -9.31
CA PHE A 431 24.39 8.64 -8.31
C PHE A 431 25.82 9.06 -8.72
N LYS A 432 26.13 9.04 -10.02
CA LYS A 432 27.40 9.60 -10.55
C LYS A 432 27.47 11.13 -10.39
N VAL A 433 26.35 11.82 -10.66
CA VAL A 433 26.24 13.27 -10.44
C VAL A 433 26.46 13.60 -8.95
N ASN A 434 25.81 12.86 -8.04
CA ASN A 434 26.00 13.04 -6.61
C ASN A 434 27.47 12.90 -6.19
N ALA A 435 28.15 11.85 -6.65
CA ALA A 435 29.55 11.60 -6.30
C ALA A 435 30.46 12.76 -6.77
N ARG A 436 30.24 13.23 -7.99
CA ARG A 436 31.01 14.34 -8.55
C ARG A 436 30.77 15.67 -7.84
N GLU A 437 29.49 16.03 -7.65
CA GLU A 437 29.14 17.34 -7.10
C GLU A 437 29.40 17.45 -5.60
N LEU A 438 29.08 16.39 -4.85
CA LEU A 438 29.22 16.42 -3.38
C LEU A 438 30.65 16.10 -2.91
N PHE A 439 31.38 15.24 -3.64
CA PHE A 439 32.65 14.70 -3.16
C PHE A 439 33.83 14.89 -4.16
N ASN A 440 33.58 15.49 -5.31
CA ASN A 440 34.58 15.64 -6.39
C ASN A 440 35.26 14.31 -6.75
N CYS A 441 34.52 13.23 -6.75
CA CYS A 441 35.00 11.87 -6.98
C CYS A 441 34.36 11.25 -8.22
N GLN A 442 35.08 10.32 -8.83
CA GLN A 442 34.49 9.34 -9.76
C GLN A 442 33.75 8.25 -8.96
N GLY A 443 32.86 7.52 -9.62
CA GLY A 443 32.04 6.47 -8.99
C GLY A 443 30.62 6.95 -8.70
N ILE A 444 30.00 6.38 -7.68
CA ILE A 444 28.60 6.64 -7.35
C ILE A 444 28.41 7.02 -5.87
N HIS A 445 27.45 7.87 -5.62
CA HIS A 445 26.96 8.16 -4.28
C HIS A 445 25.44 7.95 -4.24
N VAL A 446 25.01 6.88 -3.57
CA VAL A 446 23.60 6.63 -3.28
C VAL A 446 23.20 7.45 -2.06
N PRO A 447 22.25 8.40 -2.19
CA PRO A 447 21.86 9.26 -1.07
C PRO A 447 21.16 8.44 0.02
N SER A 448 21.12 8.95 1.24
CA SER A 448 20.42 8.32 2.36
C SER A 448 18.93 8.12 2.13
N ARG A 449 18.34 8.88 1.21
CA ARG A 449 16.92 8.85 0.84
C ARG A 449 16.75 9.30 -0.60
N PHE A 450 15.86 8.63 -1.33
CA PHE A 450 15.43 9.05 -2.66
C PHE A 450 13.96 8.62 -2.91
N SER A 451 13.35 9.13 -3.97
CA SER A 451 11.98 8.76 -4.37
C SER A 451 11.85 8.64 -5.89
N SER A 452 11.37 9.67 -6.59
CA SER A 452 11.21 9.71 -8.05
C SER A 452 12.51 9.98 -8.83
N HIS A 453 13.58 10.33 -8.12
CA HIS A 453 14.95 10.52 -8.68
C HIS A 453 16.02 10.21 -7.64
N GLY A 454 17.25 9.93 -8.10
CA GLY A 454 18.40 9.57 -7.25
C GLY A 454 19.30 10.74 -6.85
N LEU A 455 18.96 11.99 -7.19
CA LEU A 455 19.77 13.17 -6.82
C LEU A 455 19.66 13.46 -5.32
N ASN A 456 20.80 13.77 -4.69
CA ASN A 456 20.86 14.11 -3.27
C ASN A 456 20.63 15.62 -3.06
N ASN A 457 19.41 15.99 -2.73
CA ASN A 457 18.98 17.37 -2.50
C ASN A 457 18.60 17.65 -1.04
N HIS A 458 19.02 16.81 -0.10
CA HIS A 458 18.64 16.91 1.29
C HIS A 458 19.69 17.66 2.12
N PHE A 459 19.63 18.98 2.11
CA PHE A 459 20.54 19.86 2.84
C PHE A 459 19.89 20.33 4.16
N ASP A 460 20.48 19.95 5.31
CA ASP A 460 20.00 20.31 6.65
C ASP A 460 21.20 20.35 7.60
N ALA A 461 21.35 21.45 8.35
CA ALA A 461 22.46 21.60 9.28
C ALA A 461 22.37 20.71 10.51
N THR A 462 21.14 20.40 10.97
CA THR A 462 20.90 19.57 12.15
C THR A 462 20.79 18.09 11.83
N TRP A 463 20.55 17.77 10.56
CA TRP A 463 20.46 16.42 10.03
C TRP A 463 21.20 16.29 8.71
N PRO A 464 22.56 16.25 8.74
CA PRO A 464 23.40 16.38 7.56
C PRO A 464 23.44 15.11 6.70
N MET A 465 22.35 14.78 6.06
CA MET A 465 22.15 13.55 5.26
C MET A 465 23.05 13.50 4.02
N THR A 466 23.59 14.63 3.57
CA THR A 466 24.57 14.69 2.48
C THR A 466 25.91 14.05 2.83
N PHE A 467 26.21 13.86 4.12
CA PHE A 467 27.44 13.20 4.58
C PHE A 467 27.31 11.67 4.72
N TRP A 468 26.15 11.10 4.43
CA TRP A 468 25.97 9.65 4.40
C TRP A 468 26.70 9.04 3.20
N LEU A 469 27.64 8.11 3.44
CA LEU A 469 28.50 7.54 2.38
C LEU A 469 28.26 6.05 2.11
N ALA A 470 27.67 5.32 3.04
CA ALA A 470 27.67 3.86 3.01
C ALA A 470 26.58 3.24 2.10
N GLY A 471 25.70 4.04 1.47
CA GLY A 471 24.57 3.53 0.69
C GLY A 471 24.98 2.58 -0.42
N ALA A 472 25.92 2.98 -1.27
CA ALA A 472 26.39 2.15 -2.37
C ALA A 472 27.05 0.85 -1.91
N ALA A 473 27.86 0.89 -0.84
CA ALA A 473 28.52 -0.28 -0.30
C ALA A 473 27.52 -1.29 0.29
N TRP A 474 26.47 -0.82 0.93
CA TRP A 474 25.43 -1.71 1.48
C TRP A 474 24.69 -2.46 0.36
N TYR A 475 24.31 -1.78 -0.73
CA TYR A 475 23.66 -2.45 -1.87
C TYR A 475 24.59 -3.38 -2.63
N LEU A 476 25.88 -3.07 -2.71
CA LEU A 476 26.87 -3.96 -3.28
C LEU A 476 26.95 -5.28 -2.51
N SER A 477 26.82 -5.25 -1.19
CA SER A 477 26.72 -6.46 -0.35
C SER A 477 25.54 -7.34 -0.75
N LEU A 478 24.36 -6.75 -0.98
CA LEU A 478 23.16 -7.50 -1.41
C LEU A 478 23.33 -8.11 -2.81
N ILE A 479 23.98 -7.42 -3.74
CA ILE A 479 24.31 -7.93 -5.07
C ILE A 479 25.25 -9.15 -4.96
N HIS A 480 26.30 -9.06 -4.15
CA HIS A 480 27.26 -10.17 -3.94
C HIS A 480 26.61 -11.39 -3.29
N ILE A 481 25.61 -11.21 -2.42
CA ILE A 481 24.89 -12.33 -1.82
C ILE A 481 23.96 -12.98 -2.85
N SER A 482 23.32 -12.20 -3.73
CA SER A 482 22.38 -12.71 -4.75
C SER A 482 23.08 -13.36 -5.94
N GLU A 483 24.29 -12.91 -6.29
CA GLU A 483 25.15 -13.51 -7.31
C GLU A 483 26.39 -14.08 -6.64
N PRO A 484 26.33 -15.33 -6.13
CA PRO A 484 27.53 -15.99 -5.60
C PRO A 484 28.57 -16.02 -6.71
N THR A 485 29.72 -15.42 -6.44
CA THR A 485 30.85 -15.23 -7.35
C THR A 485 31.05 -16.46 -8.23
N ARG A 486 30.87 -16.29 -9.54
CA ARG A 486 31.49 -17.22 -10.48
C ARG A 486 32.96 -17.26 -10.14
N PRO A 487 33.58 -18.43 -9.86
CA PRO A 487 35.00 -18.47 -9.65
C PRO A 487 35.66 -17.88 -10.89
N ILE A 488 36.48 -16.88 -10.66
CA ILE A 488 37.33 -16.30 -11.71
C ILE A 488 38.25 -17.35 -12.23
#